data_cd61374dfe8311a7704f9ef776a71ac5
#
_entry.id   cd61374dfe8311a7704f9ef776a71ac5
#
_cell.length_a   1.000
_cell.length_b   1.000
_cell.length_c   1.000
_cell.angle_alpha   90.00
_cell.angle_beta   90.00
_cell.angle_gamma   90.00
#
_symmetry.space_group_name_H-M   'P 1'
#
loop_
_entity.id
_entity.type
_entity.pdbx_description
1 polymer ?
#
loop_
_entity_poly.entity_id
_entity_poly.type
_entity_poly.pdbx_seq_one_letter_code
_entity_poly.pdbx_strand_id
1 'polypeptide(L)'
;MAEFKDDTLYGTSDTHMYMMEWEKHYMETCINLLEPAGDVLEIGFGYGYSATQIQQFDIKSHTILEPDEGVYKKALKWAKKYPKAKIIKQAWPCIDNLDKYDCFFHDPYIEDADEELLKYGCTNMYFLIKCIKDLAKKDSKFSFFCSVNGDNNNVGEYFDRLQRTLLTECPSAEYKISVYQYDSTNVPSHCNYTREGWLYTPLIEVQQ
;
A
#
# COMPACT_ATOMS: atom_id res chain seq x y z
N MET A 1 -1.29 -7.11 -19.66
CA MET A 1 -2.05 -5.87 -19.39
C MET A 1 -3.23 -6.24 -18.52
N ALA A 2 -3.38 -5.58 -17.39
CA ALA A 2 -4.47 -5.88 -16.48
C ALA A 2 -5.84 -5.62 -17.12
N GLU A 3 -6.83 -6.44 -16.77
CA GLU A 3 -8.18 -6.40 -17.31
C GLU A 3 -9.21 -6.30 -16.19
N PHE A 4 -10.17 -5.39 -16.34
CA PHE A 4 -11.31 -5.25 -15.44
C PHE A 4 -12.45 -6.15 -15.96
N LYS A 5 -12.81 -7.17 -15.20
CA LYS A 5 -13.86 -8.12 -15.54
C LYS A 5 -14.75 -8.39 -14.33
N ASP A 6 -16.05 -8.18 -14.50
CA ASP A 6 -17.03 -8.24 -13.44
C ASP A 6 -16.61 -7.33 -12.25
N ASP A 7 -16.47 -7.87 -11.05
CA ASP A 7 -16.07 -7.19 -9.81
C ASP A 7 -14.56 -7.26 -9.52
N THR A 8 -13.75 -7.75 -10.48
CA THR A 8 -12.34 -8.07 -10.25
C THR A 8 -11.43 -7.44 -11.29
N LEU A 9 -10.30 -6.91 -10.83
CA LEU A 9 -9.16 -6.53 -11.64
C LEU A 9 -8.20 -7.71 -11.72
N TYR A 10 -8.06 -8.29 -12.89
CA TYR A 10 -7.13 -9.36 -13.16
C TYR A 10 -5.81 -8.83 -13.71
N GLY A 11 -4.72 -9.54 -13.41
CA GLY A 11 -3.39 -9.26 -13.94
C GLY A 11 -3.18 -9.78 -15.36
N THR A 12 -1.94 -10.21 -15.61
CA THR A 12 -1.54 -10.73 -16.93
C THR A 12 -2.08 -12.12 -17.23
N SER A 13 -2.62 -12.81 -16.22
CA SER A 13 -3.34 -14.07 -16.37
C SER A 13 -4.66 -14.04 -15.58
N ASP A 14 -5.67 -14.75 -16.06
CA ASP A 14 -7.01 -14.84 -15.43
C ASP A 14 -7.01 -15.46 -14.03
N THR A 15 -5.86 -15.93 -13.55
CA THR A 15 -5.68 -16.50 -12.21
C THR A 15 -5.08 -15.51 -11.21
N HIS A 16 -4.54 -14.40 -11.68
CA HIS A 16 -3.91 -13.38 -10.83
C HIS A 16 -4.89 -12.22 -10.58
N MET A 17 -5.60 -12.28 -9.48
CA MET A 17 -6.46 -11.19 -9.02
C MET A 17 -5.60 -10.11 -8.38
N TYR A 18 -5.68 -8.88 -8.92
CA TYR A 18 -4.95 -7.74 -8.38
C TYR A 18 -5.77 -7.01 -7.32
N MET A 19 -7.07 -6.86 -7.54
CA MET A 19 -7.97 -6.14 -6.66
C MET A 19 -9.43 -6.48 -6.98
N MET A 20 -10.31 -6.39 -6.00
CA MET A 20 -11.75 -6.60 -6.17
C MET A 20 -12.57 -5.39 -5.66
N GLU A 21 -13.80 -5.23 -6.16
CA GLU A 21 -14.65 -4.10 -5.78
C GLU A 21 -15.01 -4.05 -4.28
N TRP A 22 -15.09 -5.19 -3.60
CA TRP A 22 -15.39 -5.26 -2.17
C TRP A 22 -14.33 -4.53 -1.30
N GLU A 23 -13.11 -4.38 -1.81
CA GLU A 23 -12.01 -3.73 -1.09
C GLU A 23 -12.18 -2.23 -0.90
N LYS A 24 -13.14 -1.62 -1.59
CA LYS A 24 -13.36 -0.16 -1.53
C LYS A 24 -13.41 0.35 -0.10
N HIS A 25 -14.27 -0.21 0.74
CA HIS A 25 -14.42 0.23 2.14
C HIS A 25 -13.17 -0.04 2.97
N TYR A 26 -12.46 -1.12 2.71
CA TYR A 26 -11.19 -1.43 3.36
C TYR A 26 -10.12 -0.39 3.02
N MET A 27 -9.95 -0.05 1.75
CA MET A 27 -9.01 0.97 1.29
C MET A 27 -9.34 2.36 1.87
N GLU A 28 -10.62 2.73 1.86
CA GLU A 28 -11.09 3.97 2.49
C GLU A 28 -10.78 3.99 3.99
N THR A 29 -10.93 2.86 4.70
CA THR A 29 -10.62 2.73 6.12
C THR A 29 -9.11 2.89 6.38
N CYS A 30 -8.24 2.26 5.59
CA CYS A 30 -6.79 2.44 5.70
C CYS A 30 -6.38 3.91 5.56
N ILE A 31 -6.93 4.60 4.56
CA ILE A 31 -6.61 6.01 4.32
C ILE A 31 -7.19 6.93 5.40
N ASN A 32 -8.38 6.64 5.91
CA ASN A 32 -8.96 7.41 7.02
C ASN A 32 -8.12 7.30 8.30
N LEU A 33 -7.53 6.12 8.57
CA LEU A 33 -6.61 5.94 9.71
C LEU A 33 -5.24 6.58 9.47
N LEU A 34 -4.76 6.57 8.23
CA LEU A 34 -3.51 7.23 7.85
C LEU A 34 -3.59 8.75 8.04
N GLU A 35 -4.78 9.35 7.81
CA GLU A 35 -5.00 10.80 7.86
C GLU A 35 -3.91 11.54 7.05
N PRO A 36 -3.83 11.33 5.73
CA PRO A 36 -2.72 11.83 4.94
C PRO A 36 -2.68 13.36 4.90
N ALA A 37 -1.48 13.91 5.00
CA ALA A 37 -1.20 15.34 4.88
C ALA A 37 0.14 15.55 4.15
N GLY A 38 0.39 16.76 3.66
CA GLY A 38 1.64 17.09 2.98
C GLY A 38 1.80 16.40 1.63
N ASP A 39 3.01 15.94 1.34
CA ASP A 39 3.34 15.23 0.10
C ASP A 39 3.10 13.71 0.30
N VAL A 40 2.27 13.08 -0.52
CA VAL A 40 1.84 11.68 -0.39
C VAL A 40 2.41 10.84 -1.53
N LEU A 41 2.97 9.67 -1.19
CA LEU A 41 3.35 8.62 -2.14
C LEU A 41 2.43 7.40 -2.00
N GLU A 42 1.82 7.01 -3.10
CA GLU A 42 1.02 5.78 -3.21
C GLU A 42 1.66 4.82 -4.20
N ILE A 43 1.77 3.55 -3.83
CA ILE A 43 2.28 2.48 -4.68
C ILE A 43 1.12 1.56 -5.06
N GLY A 44 0.82 1.49 -6.36
CA GLY A 44 -0.34 0.83 -6.93
C GLY A 44 -1.55 1.76 -7.01
N PHE A 45 -2.34 1.64 -8.07
CA PHE A 45 -3.57 2.43 -8.27
C PHE A 45 -4.83 1.56 -8.26
N GLY A 46 -4.79 0.39 -8.90
CA GLY A 46 -5.91 -0.55 -8.98
C GLY A 46 -7.21 0.09 -9.47
N TYR A 47 -8.25 0.03 -8.63
CA TYR A 47 -9.53 0.72 -8.87
C TYR A 47 -9.48 2.22 -8.55
N GLY A 48 -8.46 2.69 -7.83
CA GLY A 48 -8.28 4.07 -7.39
C GLY A 48 -9.12 4.42 -6.16
N TYR A 49 -9.44 3.45 -5.32
CA TYR A 49 -10.23 3.67 -4.10
C TYR A 49 -9.42 4.45 -3.06
N SER A 50 -8.23 3.96 -2.73
CA SER A 50 -7.26 4.66 -1.85
C SER A 50 -6.91 6.03 -2.42
N ALA A 51 -6.56 6.10 -3.71
CA ALA A 51 -6.24 7.34 -4.39
C ALA A 51 -7.36 8.38 -4.29
N THR A 52 -8.61 7.95 -4.47
CA THR A 52 -9.78 8.82 -4.38
C THR A 52 -10.02 9.29 -2.94
N GLN A 53 -9.82 8.42 -1.96
CA GLN A 53 -9.96 8.78 -0.55
C GLN A 53 -8.85 9.72 -0.08
N ILE A 54 -7.61 9.54 -0.51
CA ILE A 54 -6.49 10.48 -0.24
C ILE A 54 -6.83 11.90 -0.69
N GLN A 55 -7.51 12.06 -1.83
CA GLN A 55 -7.91 13.39 -2.35
C GLN A 55 -9.00 14.08 -1.53
N GLN A 56 -9.61 13.43 -0.53
CA GLN A 56 -10.56 14.06 0.39
C GLN A 56 -9.84 14.82 1.53
N PHE A 57 -8.54 14.60 1.70
CA PHE A 57 -7.71 15.24 2.72
C PHE A 57 -7.01 16.50 2.18
N ASP A 58 -6.59 17.38 3.08
CA ASP A 58 -5.81 18.57 2.70
C ASP A 58 -4.33 18.24 2.51
N ILE A 59 -4.06 17.52 1.43
CA ILE A 59 -2.71 17.15 1.00
C ILE A 59 -2.10 18.25 0.13
N LYS A 60 -0.77 18.29 0.04
CA LYS A 60 -0.02 19.21 -0.83
C LYS A 60 0.18 18.63 -2.22
N SER A 61 0.61 17.38 -2.30
CA SER A 61 0.78 16.64 -3.55
C SER A 61 0.49 15.15 -3.37
N HIS A 62 0.20 14.44 -4.46
CA HIS A 62 -0.02 13.00 -4.46
C HIS A 62 0.67 12.36 -5.66
N THR A 63 1.75 11.63 -5.41
CA THR A 63 2.45 10.85 -6.44
C THR A 63 2.00 9.41 -6.37
N ILE A 64 1.63 8.83 -7.52
CA ILE A 64 1.18 7.42 -7.63
C ILE A 64 2.10 6.70 -8.60
N LEU A 65 2.68 5.57 -8.17
CA LEU A 65 3.44 4.66 -9.02
C LEU A 65 2.53 3.54 -9.50
N GLU A 66 2.40 3.36 -10.81
CA GLU A 66 1.58 2.31 -11.42
C GLU A 66 2.25 1.75 -12.68
N PRO A 67 2.74 0.51 -12.67
CA PRO A 67 3.46 -0.07 -13.80
C PRO A 67 2.56 -0.63 -14.91
N ASP A 68 1.37 -1.17 -14.58
CA ASP A 68 0.51 -1.78 -15.60
C ASP A 68 -0.07 -0.74 -16.55
N GLU A 69 0.04 -0.98 -17.84
CA GLU A 69 -0.38 -0.05 -18.90
C GLU A 69 -1.89 0.26 -18.87
N GLY A 70 -2.72 -0.73 -18.55
CA GLY A 70 -4.18 -0.59 -18.51
C GLY A 70 -4.62 0.25 -17.31
N VAL A 71 -4.09 -0.08 -16.13
CA VAL A 71 -4.34 0.63 -14.87
C VAL A 71 -3.76 2.05 -14.94
N TYR A 72 -2.54 2.22 -15.47
CA TYR A 72 -1.91 3.52 -15.68
C TYR A 72 -2.77 4.46 -16.53
N LYS A 73 -3.33 3.98 -17.65
CA LYS A 73 -4.25 4.77 -18.50
C LYS A 73 -5.52 5.17 -17.74
N LYS A 74 -6.03 4.31 -16.88
CA LYS A 74 -7.18 4.61 -16.01
C LYS A 74 -6.81 5.67 -14.98
N ALA A 75 -5.64 5.54 -14.34
CA ALA A 75 -5.11 6.52 -13.39
C ALA A 75 -4.91 7.91 -14.02
N LEU A 76 -4.37 7.98 -15.25
CA LEU A 76 -4.25 9.25 -15.99
C LEU A 76 -5.61 9.91 -16.27
N LYS A 77 -6.65 9.14 -16.58
CA LYS A 77 -8.01 9.69 -16.76
C LYS A 77 -8.58 10.21 -15.44
N TRP A 78 -8.35 9.47 -14.36
CA TRP A 78 -8.77 9.85 -13.01
C TRP A 78 -8.05 11.13 -12.55
N ALA A 79 -6.73 11.24 -12.75
CA ALA A 79 -5.91 12.38 -12.35
C ALA A 79 -6.34 13.71 -12.98
N LYS A 80 -7.05 13.69 -14.12
CA LYS A 80 -7.62 14.93 -14.73
C LYS A 80 -8.59 15.67 -13.80
N LYS A 81 -9.18 14.98 -12.81
CA LYS A 81 -10.09 15.56 -11.82
C LYS A 81 -9.36 16.06 -10.57
N TYR A 82 -8.09 15.68 -10.40
CA TYR A 82 -7.32 15.89 -9.18
C TYR A 82 -5.96 16.53 -9.48
N PRO A 83 -5.89 17.87 -9.51
CA PRO A 83 -4.70 18.62 -9.95
C PRO A 83 -3.47 18.41 -9.06
N LYS A 84 -3.65 17.91 -7.83
CA LYS A 84 -2.56 17.55 -6.92
C LYS A 84 -1.95 16.17 -7.23
N ALA A 85 -2.59 15.35 -8.10
CA ALA A 85 -2.15 13.99 -8.42
C ALA A 85 -1.18 13.97 -9.61
N LYS A 86 -0.09 13.21 -9.46
CA LYS A 86 0.90 12.90 -10.50
C LYS A 86 1.03 11.40 -10.62
N ILE A 87 0.78 10.86 -11.82
CA ILE A 87 0.92 9.43 -12.09
C ILE A 87 2.25 9.17 -12.78
N ILE A 88 3.03 8.24 -12.25
CA ILE A 88 4.31 7.82 -12.83
C ILE A 88 4.18 6.35 -13.24
N LYS A 89 4.48 6.07 -14.51
CA LYS A 89 4.52 4.70 -15.01
C LYS A 89 5.82 4.03 -14.59
N GLN A 90 5.82 3.51 -13.38
CA GLN A 90 7.02 2.95 -12.76
C GLN A 90 6.63 1.84 -11.80
N ALA A 91 7.41 0.76 -11.82
CA ALA A 91 7.23 -0.34 -10.87
C ALA A 91 7.93 -0.02 -9.54
N TRP A 92 7.33 -0.46 -8.44
CA TRP A 92 8.03 -0.64 -7.18
C TRP A 92 9.00 -1.85 -7.34
N PRO A 93 10.24 -1.84 -6.86
CA PRO A 93 10.83 -0.85 -5.94
C PRO A 93 11.71 0.23 -6.62
N CYS A 94 11.54 0.49 -7.89
CA CYS A 94 12.29 1.55 -8.59
C CYS A 94 11.83 2.93 -8.10
N ILE A 95 12.50 3.48 -7.08
CA ILE A 95 12.15 4.78 -6.48
C ILE A 95 13.20 5.85 -6.71
N ASP A 96 14.18 5.58 -7.57
CA ASP A 96 15.22 6.54 -7.94
C ASP A 96 14.59 7.79 -8.54
N ASN A 97 15.10 8.96 -8.16
CA ASN A 97 14.61 10.27 -8.58
C ASN A 97 13.21 10.67 -8.08
N LEU A 98 12.69 10.05 -7.04
CA LEU A 98 11.51 10.53 -6.33
C LEU A 98 11.91 11.58 -5.27
N ASP A 99 10.94 12.46 -4.96
CA ASP A 99 11.06 13.44 -3.89
C ASP A 99 10.92 12.79 -2.50
N LYS A 100 10.96 13.60 -1.46
CA LYS A 100 10.66 13.19 -0.09
C LYS A 100 9.17 13.38 0.21
N TYR A 101 8.58 12.45 0.99
CA TYR A 101 7.15 12.42 1.28
C TYR A 101 6.86 12.42 2.78
N ASP A 102 5.66 12.91 3.13
CA ASP A 102 5.15 12.95 4.50
C ASP A 102 4.30 11.71 4.81
N CYS A 103 3.58 11.18 3.80
CA CYS A 103 2.71 10.02 3.96
C CYS A 103 2.90 9.01 2.84
N PHE A 104 2.72 7.74 3.18
CA PHE A 104 2.93 6.61 2.27
C PHE A 104 1.79 5.61 2.37
N PHE A 105 1.29 5.16 1.20
CA PHE A 105 0.37 4.03 1.11
C PHE A 105 0.89 2.99 0.12
N HIS A 106 0.83 1.69 0.49
CA HIS A 106 1.45 0.62 -0.28
C HIS A 106 0.45 -0.52 -0.52
N ASP A 107 0.06 -0.69 -1.76
CA ASP A 107 -0.82 -1.77 -2.21
C ASP A 107 -0.47 -2.22 -3.64
N PRO A 108 0.78 -2.61 -3.92
CA PRO A 108 1.14 -3.15 -5.23
C PRO A 108 0.88 -4.65 -5.30
N TYR A 109 0.49 -5.09 -6.47
CA TYR A 109 0.70 -6.48 -6.85
C TYR A 109 2.14 -6.67 -7.34
N ILE A 110 2.87 -7.63 -6.79
CA ILE A 110 4.26 -7.94 -7.15
C ILE A 110 4.30 -9.36 -7.70
N GLU A 111 4.61 -9.49 -9.00
CA GLU A 111 4.69 -10.79 -9.67
C GLU A 111 6.01 -11.50 -9.38
N ASP A 112 7.11 -10.76 -9.35
CA ASP A 112 8.47 -11.30 -9.19
C ASP A 112 9.12 -10.78 -7.90
N ALA A 113 9.57 -11.69 -7.05
CA ALA A 113 10.36 -11.35 -5.88
C ALA A 113 11.82 -11.11 -6.28
N ASP A 114 12.33 -9.90 -6.06
CA ASP A 114 13.75 -9.62 -6.16
C ASP A 114 14.53 -10.12 -4.93
N GLU A 115 15.87 -10.09 -4.99
CA GLU A 115 16.74 -10.57 -3.90
C GLU A 115 16.53 -9.78 -2.60
N GLU A 116 16.21 -8.49 -2.68
CA GLU A 116 15.97 -7.65 -1.50
C GLU A 116 14.63 -7.97 -0.85
N LEU A 117 13.60 -8.22 -1.67
CA LEU A 117 12.31 -8.70 -1.16
C LEU A 117 12.47 -10.03 -0.44
N LEU A 118 13.24 -10.96 -1.00
CA LEU A 118 13.55 -12.26 -0.39
C LEU A 118 14.29 -12.10 0.94
N LYS A 119 15.20 -11.13 1.06
CA LYS A 119 15.91 -10.81 2.31
C LYS A 119 14.96 -10.49 3.46
N TYR A 120 13.92 -9.70 3.20
CA TYR A 120 12.96 -9.30 4.23
C TYR A 120 11.76 -10.25 4.36
N GLY A 121 11.54 -11.10 3.35
CA GLY A 121 10.48 -12.12 3.33
C GLY A 121 9.06 -11.55 3.31
N CYS A 122 8.91 -10.23 3.07
CA CYS A 122 7.62 -9.54 3.06
C CYS A 122 7.73 -8.20 2.33
N THR A 123 6.86 -7.97 1.36
CA THR A 123 6.82 -6.74 0.54
C THR A 123 6.63 -5.48 1.36
N ASN A 124 5.75 -5.52 2.36
CA ASN A 124 5.49 -4.38 3.22
C ASN A 124 6.69 -3.99 4.08
N MET A 125 7.46 -4.99 4.54
CA MET A 125 8.66 -4.74 5.33
C MET A 125 9.75 -4.09 4.48
N TYR A 126 9.96 -4.60 3.27
CA TYR A 126 10.89 -4.02 2.31
C TYR A 126 10.49 -2.58 1.94
N PHE A 127 9.19 -2.36 1.67
CA PHE A 127 8.65 -1.04 1.41
C PHE A 127 8.96 -0.04 2.54
N LEU A 128 8.64 -0.38 3.78
CA LEU A 128 8.89 0.48 4.93
C LEU A 128 10.36 0.87 5.04
N ILE A 129 11.26 -0.13 5.03
CA ILE A 129 12.69 0.09 5.18
C ILE A 129 13.23 0.99 4.07
N LYS A 130 12.89 0.69 2.82
CA LYS A 130 13.36 1.45 1.67
C LYS A 130 12.83 2.89 1.69
N CYS A 131 11.55 3.07 1.94
CA CYS A 131 10.95 4.41 2.00
C CYS A 131 11.46 5.22 3.20
N ILE A 132 11.64 4.62 4.37
CA ILE A 132 12.19 5.32 5.55
C ILE A 132 13.62 5.80 5.28
N LYS A 133 14.46 4.98 4.67
CA LYS A 133 15.85 5.35 4.34
C LYS A 133 15.94 6.42 3.25
N ASP A 134 15.15 6.27 2.20
CA ASP A 134 15.38 6.99 0.95
C ASP A 134 14.41 8.15 0.72
N LEU A 135 13.14 8.04 1.17
CA LEU A 135 12.06 8.95 0.77
C LEU A 135 11.32 9.62 1.94
N ALA A 136 11.43 9.14 3.15
CA ALA A 136 10.67 9.69 4.27
C ALA A 136 11.19 11.07 4.69
N LYS A 137 10.26 11.98 4.96
CA LYS A 137 10.51 13.20 5.73
C LYS A 137 10.43 12.87 7.22
N LYS A 138 10.83 13.85 8.04
CA LYS A 138 10.63 13.77 9.48
C LYS A 138 9.14 13.61 9.82
N ASP A 139 8.85 12.78 10.82
CA ASP A 139 7.48 12.53 11.34
C ASP A 139 6.50 11.98 10.26
N SER A 140 7.04 11.11 9.39
CA SER A 140 6.24 10.51 8.31
C SER A 140 5.33 9.38 8.79
N LYS A 141 4.24 9.15 8.03
CA LYS A 141 3.25 8.11 8.31
C LYS A 141 3.16 7.10 7.18
N PHE A 142 2.93 5.84 7.53
CA PHE A 142 2.81 4.73 6.58
C PHE A 142 1.58 3.87 6.86
N SER A 143 0.92 3.44 5.81
CA SER A 143 -0.06 2.36 5.84
C SER A 143 0.07 1.49 4.60
N PHE A 144 -0.49 0.28 4.63
CA PHE A 144 -0.40 -0.67 3.53
C PHE A 144 -1.52 -1.71 3.58
N PHE A 145 -1.79 -2.35 2.44
CA PHE A 145 -2.65 -3.54 2.41
C PHE A 145 -2.04 -4.63 3.29
N CYS A 146 -2.80 -5.09 4.27
CA CYS A 146 -2.34 -6.09 5.22
C CYS A 146 -3.33 -7.23 5.38
N SER A 147 -2.98 -8.38 4.77
CA SER A 147 -3.69 -9.64 4.97
C SER A 147 -2.77 -10.63 5.68
N VAL A 148 -3.12 -11.01 6.90
CA VAL A 148 -2.35 -11.96 7.73
C VAL A 148 -3.21 -13.16 8.03
N ASN A 149 -2.76 -14.34 7.62
CA ASN A 149 -3.45 -15.60 7.88
C ASN A 149 -3.56 -15.86 9.39
N GLY A 150 -4.78 -15.77 9.92
CA GLY A 150 -5.06 -15.96 11.35
C GLY A 150 -4.84 -17.39 11.87
N ASP A 151 -4.84 -18.39 10.98
CA ASP A 151 -4.77 -19.78 11.40
C ASP A 151 -3.34 -20.26 11.73
N ASN A 152 -2.30 -19.65 11.13
CA ASN A 152 -0.91 -20.04 11.29
C ASN A 152 0.04 -18.90 11.67
N ASN A 153 -0.39 -17.66 11.55
CA ASN A 153 0.44 -16.51 11.87
C ASN A 153 -0.27 -15.63 12.89
N ASN A 154 0.24 -15.61 14.07
CA ASN A 154 -0.17 -14.65 15.06
C ASN A 154 0.12 -13.23 14.50
N VAL A 155 -0.92 -12.43 14.32
CA VAL A 155 -0.78 -11.05 13.85
C VAL A 155 0.20 -10.26 14.72
N GLY A 156 0.22 -10.54 16.01
CA GLY A 156 1.22 -9.98 16.94
C GLY A 156 2.64 -10.35 16.54
N GLU A 157 2.92 -11.60 16.19
CA GLU A 157 4.25 -12.04 15.74
C GLU A 157 4.69 -11.34 14.44
N TYR A 158 3.77 -11.12 13.50
CA TYR A 158 4.04 -10.37 12.28
C TYR A 158 4.50 -8.94 12.59
N PHE A 159 3.74 -8.20 13.42
CA PHE A 159 4.07 -6.83 13.76
C PHE A 159 5.25 -6.70 14.73
N ASP A 160 5.46 -7.65 15.63
CA ASP A 160 6.67 -7.74 16.46
C ASP A 160 7.93 -7.94 15.61
N ARG A 161 7.86 -8.81 14.59
CA ARG A 161 8.94 -9.00 13.62
C ARG A 161 9.19 -7.71 12.84
N LEU A 162 8.13 -7.06 12.36
CA LEU A 162 8.21 -5.79 11.64
C LEU A 162 8.91 -4.73 12.50
N GLN A 163 8.51 -4.56 13.74
CA GLN A 163 9.12 -3.60 14.66
C GLN A 163 10.61 -3.90 14.92
N ARG A 164 10.94 -5.17 15.21
CA ARG A 164 12.35 -5.57 15.41
C ARG A 164 13.21 -5.29 14.17
N THR A 165 12.67 -5.56 12.98
CA THR A 165 13.39 -5.31 11.72
C THR A 165 13.58 -3.81 11.48
N LEU A 166 12.57 -2.97 11.74
CA LEU A 166 12.69 -1.52 11.63
C LEU A 166 13.75 -0.96 12.60
N LEU A 167 13.75 -1.40 13.85
CA LEU A 167 14.77 -1.00 14.86
C LEU A 167 16.19 -1.43 14.47
N THR A 168 16.33 -2.52 13.74
CA THR A 168 17.63 -3.01 13.26
C THR A 168 18.10 -2.27 12.02
N GLU A 169 17.23 -2.08 11.04
CA GLU A 169 17.57 -1.53 9.72
C GLU A 169 17.57 0.01 9.70
N CYS A 170 16.76 0.64 10.54
CA CYS A 170 16.61 2.09 10.63
C CYS A 170 16.65 2.56 12.11
N PRO A 171 17.77 2.36 12.81
CA PRO A 171 17.87 2.53 14.26
C PRO A 171 17.83 4.00 14.73
N SER A 172 17.89 4.95 13.81
CA SER A 172 17.86 6.40 14.13
C SER A 172 16.45 6.96 14.30
N ALA A 173 15.42 6.15 14.12
CA ALA A 173 14.03 6.55 14.23
C ALA A 173 13.30 5.81 15.35
N GLU A 174 12.30 6.46 15.93
CA GLU A 174 11.34 5.84 16.82
C GLU A 174 10.08 5.48 16.05
N TYR A 175 9.43 4.39 16.43
CA TYR A 175 8.27 3.85 15.71
C TYR A 175 7.11 3.67 16.66
N LYS A 176 5.94 4.21 16.27
CA LYS A 176 4.67 3.86 16.89
C LYS A 176 3.86 3.06 15.86
N ILE A 177 3.60 1.80 16.18
CA ILE A 177 2.84 0.88 15.33
C ILE A 177 1.46 0.65 15.97
N SER A 178 0.42 1.03 15.27
CA SER A 178 -0.98 0.79 15.64
C SER A 178 -1.60 -0.14 14.61
N VAL A 179 -2.32 -1.16 15.06
CA VAL A 179 -2.91 -2.18 14.20
C VAL A 179 -4.35 -2.41 14.62
N TYR A 180 -5.27 -2.30 13.67
CA TYR A 180 -6.69 -2.51 13.89
C TYR A 180 -7.18 -3.66 13.02
N GLN A 181 -7.91 -4.59 13.59
CA GLN A 181 -8.58 -5.62 12.81
C GLN A 181 -9.73 -4.98 12.01
N TYR A 182 -9.78 -5.26 10.72
CA TYR A 182 -10.86 -4.82 9.86
C TYR A 182 -11.97 -5.85 9.82
N ASP A 183 -13.22 -5.41 9.92
CA ASP A 183 -14.38 -6.28 9.71
C ASP A 183 -14.50 -6.62 8.23
N SER A 184 -14.13 -7.85 7.89
CA SER A 184 -14.00 -8.36 6.52
C SER A 184 -15.09 -9.38 6.15
N THR A 185 -16.28 -9.27 6.73
CA THR A 185 -17.40 -10.18 6.46
C THR A 185 -17.87 -10.20 5.00
N ASN A 186 -17.47 -9.21 4.21
CA ASN A 186 -17.85 -9.06 2.79
C ASN A 186 -16.82 -9.62 1.81
N VAL A 187 -15.79 -10.33 2.26
CA VAL A 187 -14.80 -10.95 1.36
C VAL A 187 -15.48 -12.07 0.56
N PRO A 188 -15.52 -11.97 -0.79
CA PRO A 188 -16.13 -13.01 -1.62
C PRO A 188 -15.41 -14.34 -1.48
N SER A 189 -16.15 -15.44 -1.52
CA SER A 189 -15.58 -16.80 -1.38
C SER A 189 -14.59 -17.19 -2.48
N HIS A 190 -14.65 -16.51 -3.63
CA HIS A 190 -13.71 -16.73 -4.76
C HIS A 190 -12.46 -15.84 -4.69
N CYS A 191 -12.36 -14.92 -3.71
CA CYS A 191 -11.13 -14.18 -3.47
C CYS A 191 -9.99 -15.14 -3.09
N ASN A 192 -8.84 -15.05 -3.80
CA ASN A 192 -7.75 -16.00 -3.64
C ASN A 192 -6.54 -15.47 -2.84
N TYR A 193 -6.54 -14.19 -2.46
CA TYR A 193 -5.42 -13.54 -1.76
C TYR A 193 -5.72 -13.13 -0.31
N THR A 194 -7.00 -13.14 0.12
CA THR A 194 -7.39 -12.89 1.50
C THR A 194 -8.69 -13.62 1.85
N ARG A 195 -9.07 -13.61 3.12
CA ARG A 195 -10.30 -14.21 3.65
C ARG A 195 -10.85 -13.36 4.79
N GLU A 196 -12.10 -13.65 5.16
CA GLU A 196 -12.71 -13.11 6.36
C GLU A 196 -11.81 -13.29 7.60
N GLY A 197 -11.66 -12.25 8.40
CA GLY A 197 -10.83 -12.24 9.60
C GLY A 197 -9.33 -12.05 9.39
N TRP A 198 -8.85 -11.94 8.15
CA TRP A 198 -7.42 -11.80 7.86
C TRP A 198 -6.95 -10.37 7.59
N LEU A 199 -7.88 -9.43 7.46
CA LEU A 199 -7.56 -8.05 7.11
C LEU A 199 -7.31 -7.19 8.35
N TYR A 200 -6.25 -6.42 8.28
CA TYR A 200 -5.84 -5.46 9.30
C TYR A 200 -5.51 -4.12 8.65
N THR A 201 -5.72 -3.05 9.39
CA THR A 201 -5.37 -1.69 8.97
C THR A 201 -4.20 -1.22 9.84
N PRO A 202 -2.96 -1.29 9.34
CA PRO A 202 -1.79 -0.80 10.05
C PRO A 202 -1.62 0.70 9.89
N LEU A 203 -1.14 1.35 10.95
CA LEU A 203 -0.61 2.70 10.92
C LEU A 203 0.77 2.70 11.59
N ILE A 204 1.79 3.10 10.84
CA ILE A 204 3.15 3.25 11.35
C ILE A 204 3.50 4.73 11.32
N GLU A 205 3.74 5.31 12.48
CA GLU A 205 4.23 6.67 12.66
C GLU A 205 5.73 6.60 12.94
N VAL A 206 6.52 7.32 12.13
CA VAL A 206 7.99 7.35 12.22
C VAL A 206 8.40 8.70 12.74
N GLN A 207 9.09 8.74 13.88
CA GLN A 207 9.64 9.94 14.51
C GLN A 207 11.16 9.96 14.33
N GLN A 208 11.70 11.01 13.72
CA GLN A 208 13.12 11.19 13.42
C GLN A 208 13.67 12.49 14.03
#